data_4c802c9eff27c0214c957d3107191c38
#
_entry.id   4c802c9eff27c0214c957d3107191c38
#
_cell.length_a   1.000
_cell.length_b   1.000
_cell.length_c   1.000
_cell.angle_alpha   90.00
_cell.angle_beta   90.00
_cell.angle_gamma   90.00
#
_symmetry.space_group_name_H-M   'P 1'
#
loop_
_entity.id
_entity.type
_entity.pdbx_description
1 polymer ?
#
loop_
_entity_poly.entity_id
_entity_poly.type
_entity_poly.pdbx_seq_one_letter_code
_entity_poly.pdbx_strand_id
1 'polypeptide(L)'
;VIGLIKNGGHTEKLIRKLGLQNDVTFKSNLTKNEIKDCYSKSSIAIVSSLYEGFGYPVIEAMSCEIPLIATNVSSIPELTSEFAKLVDPKNEEMIYQSVKDILSEYDKYKKIAIKGRQHVIKNFNWIKITDEYENAIFETIKNHEKC
;
A
#
# COMPACT_ATOMS: atom_id res chain seq x y z
N VAL A 1 9.11 -7.50 -7.42
CA VAL A 1 7.91 -6.79 -7.92
C VAL A 1 6.75 -7.75 -7.97
N ILE A 2 5.60 -7.37 -7.39
CA ILE A 2 4.37 -8.16 -7.43
C ILE A 2 3.38 -7.46 -8.37
N GLY A 3 2.78 -8.21 -9.32
CA GLY A 3 1.78 -7.68 -10.23
C GLY A 3 1.63 -8.49 -11.52
N LEU A 4 0.75 -8.01 -12.40
CA LEU A 4 0.61 -8.58 -13.74
C LEU A 4 1.79 -8.12 -14.61
N ILE A 5 2.66 -9.05 -14.96
CA ILE A 5 3.87 -8.77 -15.74
C ILE A 5 3.67 -9.35 -17.14
N LYS A 6 3.79 -8.48 -18.14
CA LYS A 6 3.85 -8.91 -19.53
C LYS A 6 5.31 -9.22 -19.87
N ASN A 7 5.60 -10.45 -20.28
CA ASN A 7 6.92 -10.83 -20.79
C ASN A 7 7.34 -9.88 -21.93
N GLY A 8 8.56 -9.37 -21.85
CA GLY A 8 9.08 -8.38 -22.80
C GLY A 8 8.56 -6.96 -22.63
N GLY A 9 7.89 -6.66 -21.52
CA GLY A 9 7.35 -5.33 -21.21
C GLY A 9 8.42 -4.27 -20.96
N HIS A 10 7.99 -3.01 -20.86
CA HIS A 10 8.89 -1.86 -20.64
C HIS A 10 9.79 -2.03 -19.41
N THR A 11 9.24 -2.49 -18.29
CA THR A 11 9.96 -2.69 -17.03
C THR A 11 11.08 -3.74 -17.19
N GLU A 12 10.80 -4.86 -17.85
CA GLU A 12 11.81 -5.89 -18.08
C GLU A 12 12.97 -5.38 -18.96
N LYS A 13 12.65 -4.61 -20.01
CA LYS A 13 13.68 -3.97 -20.87
C LYS A 13 14.53 -2.98 -20.08
N LEU A 14 13.93 -2.20 -19.20
CA LEU A 14 14.64 -1.25 -18.34
C LEU A 14 15.59 -1.96 -17.37
N ILE A 15 15.14 -3.03 -16.72
CA ILE A 15 15.96 -3.85 -15.81
C ILE A 15 17.19 -4.40 -16.54
N ARG A 16 17.00 -4.92 -17.75
CA ARG A 16 18.12 -5.40 -18.59
C ARG A 16 19.08 -4.28 -18.95
N LYS A 17 18.55 -3.11 -19.35
CA LYS A 17 19.37 -1.93 -19.68
C LYS A 17 20.20 -1.46 -18.49
N LEU A 18 19.67 -1.58 -17.26
CA LEU A 18 20.36 -1.19 -16.03
C LEU A 18 21.24 -2.29 -15.41
N GLY A 19 21.28 -3.49 -15.99
CA GLY A 19 22.08 -4.60 -15.47
C GLY A 19 21.54 -5.23 -14.18
N LEU A 20 20.23 -5.04 -13.85
CA LEU A 20 19.62 -5.44 -12.59
C LEU A 20 18.88 -6.79 -12.64
N GLN A 21 19.20 -7.65 -13.61
CA GLN A 21 18.47 -8.91 -13.83
C GLN A 21 18.56 -9.87 -12.63
N ASN A 22 19.67 -9.82 -11.90
CA ASN A 22 19.90 -10.66 -10.73
C ASN A 22 19.34 -10.07 -9.43
N ASP A 23 18.98 -8.78 -9.43
CA ASP A 23 18.53 -8.04 -8.25
C ASP A 23 17.00 -7.87 -8.21
N VAL A 24 16.32 -8.08 -9.34
CA VAL A 24 14.88 -7.90 -9.46
C VAL A 24 14.17 -9.21 -9.76
N THR A 25 13.30 -9.61 -8.87
CA THR A 25 12.42 -10.76 -9.05
C THR A 25 10.99 -10.31 -9.30
N PHE A 26 10.37 -10.82 -10.35
CA PHE A 26 8.94 -10.64 -10.63
C PHE A 26 8.13 -11.80 -10.09
N LYS A 27 6.98 -11.49 -9.51
CA LYS A 27 6.01 -12.46 -9.03
C LYS A 27 4.61 -12.10 -9.48
N SER A 28 3.86 -13.05 -9.98
CA SER A 28 2.47 -12.89 -10.43
C SER A 28 1.64 -14.10 -10.04
N ASN A 29 0.32 -13.96 -10.05
CA ASN A 29 -0.63 -15.03 -9.71
C ASN A 29 -0.38 -15.67 -8.34
N LEU A 30 0.05 -14.84 -7.37
CA LEU A 30 0.30 -15.30 -6.00
C LEU A 30 -1.02 -15.50 -5.25
N THR A 31 -1.06 -16.54 -4.43
CA THR A 31 -2.10 -16.73 -3.42
C THR A 31 -1.95 -15.67 -2.30
N LYS A 32 -3.01 -15.51 -1.50
CA LYS A 32 -2.98 -14.59 -0.34
C LYS A 32 -1.83 -14.91 0.64
N ASN A 33 -1.54 -16.20 0.86
CA ASN A 33 -0.44 -16.62 1.74
C ASN A 33 0.93 -16.24 1.15
N GLU A 34 1.13 -16.45 -0.15
CA GLU A 34 2.38 -16.06 -0.83
C GLU A 34 2.59 -14.55 -0.85
N ILE A 35 1.52 -13.76 -1.01
CA ILE A 35 1.58 -12.29 -0.88
C ILE A 35 2.00 -11.92 0.54
N LYS A 36 1.35 -12.48 1.56
CA LYS A 36 1.71 -12.27 2.96
C LYS A 36 3.17 -12.62 3.25
N ASP A 37 3.65 -13.75 2.71
CA ASP A 37 5.04 -14.17 2.83
C ASP A 37 6.01 -13.19 2.16
N CYS A 38 5.64 -12.62 1.01
CA CYS A 38 6.45 -11.59 0.37
C CYS A 38 6.56 -10.35 1.24
N TYR A 39 5.45 -9.86 1.80
CA TYR A 39 5.47 -8.73 2.71
C TYR A 39 6.30 -9.05 3.97
N SER A 40 6.05 -10.17 4.65
CA SER A 40 6.75 -10.51 5.91
C SER A 40 8.28 -10.63 5.78
N LYS A 41 8.77 -10.90 4.58
CA LYS A 41 10.21 -11.01 4.26
C LYS A 41 10.79 -9.71 3.71
N SER A 42 9.99 -8.66 3.56
CA SER A 42 10.41 -7.39 2.99
C SER A 42 10.75 -6.39 4.10
N SER A 43 11.81 -5.60 3.92
CA SER A 43 12.16 -4.52 4.83
C SER A 43 11.35 -3.25 4.55
N ILE A 44 10.98 -2.99 3.30
CA ILE A 44 10.23 -1.81 2.85
C ILE A 44 9.24 -2.25 1.78
N ALA A 45 8.03 -1.72 1.82
CA ALA A 45 7.07 -1.81 0.72
C ALA A 45 7.02 -0.49 -0.05
N ILE A 46 6.93 -0.58 -1.38
CA ILE A 46 6.78 0.60 -2.26
C ILE A 46 5.55 0.39 -3.13
N VAL A 47 4.57 1.28 -3.03
CA VAL A 47 3.38 1.32 -3.86
C VAL A 47 3.43 2.58 -4.72
N SER A 48 3.90 2.42 -5.96
CA SER A 48 4.15 3.52 -6.91
C SER A 48 3.01 3.71 -7.91
N SER A 49 1.78 3.49 -7.51
CA SER A 49 0.60 3.60 -8.37
C SER A 49 0.39 5.03 -8.86
N LEU A 50 -0.08 5.19 -10.10
CA LEU A 50 -0.47 6.48 -10.64
C LEU A 50 -1.93 6.81 -10.36
N TYR A 51 -2.72 5.81 -10.04
CA TYR A 51 -4.11 5.90 -9.64
C TYR A 51 -4.52 4.63 -8.89
N GLU A 52 -5.33 4.79 -7.85
CA GLU A 52 -5.92 3.68 -7.09
C GLU A 52 -7.38 3.98 -6.77
N GLY A 53 -8.26 3.02 -7.03
CA GLY A 53 -9.66 3.13 -6.60
C GLY A 53 -9.79 3.05 -5.08
N PHE A 54 -9.14 2.06 -4.47
CA PHE A 54 -9.06 1.90 -3.01
C PHE A 54 -7.61 1.86 -2.52
N GLY A 55 -6.78 0.95 -3.05
CA GLY A 55 -5.37 0.82 -2.64
C GLY A 55 -5.11 -0.40 -1.75
N TYR A 56 -5.63 -1.56 -2.12
CA TYR A 56 -5.38 -2.81 -1.38
C TYR A 56 -3.90 -3.06 -1.06
N PRO A 57 -2.92 -2.83 -1.97
CA PRO A 57 -1.51 -3.06 -1.66
C PRO A 57 -1.00 -2.21 -0.49
N VAL A 58 -1.56 -1.01 -0.31
CA VAL A 58 -1.25 -0.12 0.82
C VAL A 58 -1.72 -0.74 2.14
N ILE A 59 -2.99 -1.15 2.18
CA ILE A 59 -3.59 -1.79 3.36
C ILE A 59 -2.90 -3.12 3.70
N GLU A 60 -2.53 -3.90 2.69
CA GLU A 60 -1.79 -5.15 2.86
C GLU A 60 -0.41 -4.91 3.49
N ALA A 61 0.36 -3.96 2.96
CA ALA A 61 1.67 -3.60 3.49
C ALA A 61 1.58 -3.10 4.95
N MET A 62 0.62 -2.19 5.23
CA MET A 62 0.38 -1.70 6.59
C MET A 62 -0.04 -2.83 7.53
N SER A 63 -0.89 -3.76 7.08
CA SER A 63 -1.31 -4.94 7.87
C SER A 63 -0.15 -5.86 8.24
N CYS A 64 0.91 -5.86 7.44
CA CYS A 64 2.13 -6.64 7.67
C CYS A 64 3.21 -5.89 8.46
N GLU A 65 2.91 -4.70 8.99
CA GLU A 65 3.84 -3.86 9.78
C GLU A 65 5.14 -3.53 9.03
N ILE A 66 5.06 -3.25 7.73
CA ILE A 66 6.23 -2.92 6.92
C ILE A 66 6.28 -1.41 6.71
N PRO A 67 7.44 -0.76 6.90
CA PRO A 67 7.65 0.60 6.45
C PRO A 67 7.20 0.78 5.01
N LEU A 68 6.33 1.77 4.78
CA LEU A 68 5.66 1.95 3.50
C LEU A 68 6.03 3.29 2.87
N ILE A 69 6.39 3.23 1.59
CA ILE A 69 6.46 4.37 0.69
C ILE A 69 5.30 4.24 -0.30
N ALA A 70 4.49 5.27 -0.45
CA ALA A 70 3.37 5.24 -1.39
C ALA A 70 3.23 6.57 -2.13
N THR A 71 2.69 6.53 -3.33
CA THR A 71 2.42 7.76 -4.09
C THR A 71 1.26 8.54 -3.51
N ASN A 72 1.38 9.86 -3.51
CA ASN A 72 0.36 10.78 -3.04
C ASN A 72 -0.71 10.99 -4.12
N VAL A 73 -1.53 9.95 -4.35
CA VAL A 73 -2.59 9.98 -5.38
C VAL A 73 -3.89 9.34 -4.86
N SER A 74 -5.02 9.83 -5.39
CA SER A 74 -6.36 9.26 -5.17
C SER A 74 -6.65 8.99 -3.68
N SER A 75 -7.02 7.75 -3.33
CA SER A 75 -7.37 7.31 -1.97
C SER A 75 -6.16 7.04 -1.06
N ILE A 76 -4.94 6.98 -1.59
CA ILE A 76 -3.76 6.56 -0.81
C ILE A 76 -3.50 7.45 0.41
N PRO A 77 -3.52 8.80 0.33
CA PRO A 77 -3.31 9.65 1.50
C PRO A 77 -4.33 9.41 2.62
N GLU A 78 -5.59 9.20 2.26
CA GLU A 78 -6.67 8.92 3.20
C GLU A 78 -6.45 7.57 3.93
N LEU A 79 -6.04 6.54 3.17
CA LEU A 79 -5.78 5.22 3.74
C LEU A 79 -4.57 5.20 4.66
N THR A 80 -3.50 5.89 4.26
CA THR A 80 -2.22 5.84 4.97
C THR A 80 -2.16 6.75 6.17
N SER A 81 -2.96 7.84 6.18
CA SER A 81 -2.82 8.89 7.19
C SER A 81 -1.34 9.30 7.34
N GLU A 82 -0.78 9.25 8.54
CA GLU A 82 0.64 9.52 8.85
C GLU A 82 1.56 8.29 8.84
N PHE A 83 1.02 7.11 8.46
CA PHE A 83 1.72 5.83 8.63
C PHE A 83 2.52 5.37 7.40
N ALA A 84 2.63 6.22 6.37
CA ALA A 84 3.48 6.00 5.21
C ALA A 84 4.27 7.25 4.83
N LYS A 85 5.40 7.07 4.13
CA LYS A 85 6.05 8.18 3.41
C LYS A 85 5.34 8.38 2.09
N LEU A 86 4.67 9.51 1.94
CA LEU A 86 4.04 9.89 0.67
C LEU A 86 5.06 10.59 -0.24
N VAL A 87 5.05 10.20 -1.51
CA VAL A 87 5.92 10.73 -2.56
C VAL A 87 5.09 11.17 -3.76
N ASP A 88 5.56 12.13 -4.51
CA ASP A 88 4.90 12.53 -5.74
C ASP A 88 4.97 11.40 -6.79
N PRO A 89 3.92 11.19 -7.58
CA PRO A 89 3.94 10.19 -8.64
C PRO A 89 5.01 10.53 -9.68
N LYS A 90 5.69 9.50 -10.20
CA LYS A 90 6.78 9.62 -11.19
C LYS A 90 8.01 10.39 -10.68
N ASN A 91 8.20 10.53 -9.38
CA ASN A 91 9.35 11.18 -8.78
C ASN A 91 10.29 10.12 -8.18
N GLU A 92 11.18 9.58 -9.03
CA GLU A 92 12.13 8.53 -8.64
C GLU A 92 13.08 9.02 -7.56
N GLU A 93 13.48 10.30 -7.58
CA GLU A 93 14.37 10.86 -6.57
C GLU A 93 13.72 10.88 -5.19
N MET A 94 12.44 11.26 -5.08
CA MET A 94 11.72 11.19 -3.80
C MET A 94 11.60 9.76 -3.28
N ILE A 95 11.38 8.78 -4.16
CA ILE A 95 11.35 7.37 -3.77
C ILE A 95 12.74 6.95 -3.25
N TYR A 96 13.80 7.28 -3.96
CA TYR A 96 15.17 6.96 -3.58
C TYR A 96 15.54 7.56 -2.22
N GLN A 97 15.29 8.85 -2.01
CA GLN A 97 15.56 9.50 -0.71
C GLN A 97 14.71 8.90 0.40
N SER A 98 13.45 8.58 0.12
CA SER A 98 12.57 7.93 1.11
C SER A 98 13.09 6.55 1.53
N VAL A 99 13.64 5.77 0.61
CA VAL A 99 14.29 4.48 0.94
C VAL A 99 15.50 4.71 1.83
N LYS A 100 16.36 5.67 1.50
CA LYS A 100 17.55 6.00 2.33
C LYS A 100 17.17 6.43 3.73
N ASP A 101 16.17 7.31 3.86
CA ASP A 101 15.69 7.77 5.17
C ASP A 101 15.16 6.61 6.01
N ILE A 102 14.34 5.74 5.42
CA ILE A 102 13.81 4.57 6.13
C ILE A 102 14.94 3.64 6.58
N LEU A 103 15.91 3.38 5.73
CA LEU A 103 17.04 2.50 6.07
C LEU A 103 17.94 3.11 7.14
N SER A 104 18.14 4.43 7.16
CA SER A 104 18.98 5.12 8.15
C SER A 104 18.32 5.21 9.54
N GLU A 105 16.97 5.25 9.59
CA GLU A 105 16.18 5.34 10.83
C GLU A 105 15.18 4.17 10.96
N TYR A 106 15.59 2.95 10.58
CA TYR A 106 14.69 1.81 10.41
C TYR A 106 13.79 1.53 11.61
N ASP A 107 14.32 1.59 12.81
CA ASP A 107 13.55 1.34 14.04
C ASP A 107 12.43 2.36 14.26
N LYS A 108 12.65 3.61 13.87
CA LYS A 108 11.62 4.66 13.90
C LYS A 108 10.49 4.34 12.93
N TYR A 109 10.81 4.01 11.68
CA TYR A 109 9.81 3.68 10.68
C TYR A 109 9.12 2.34 10.95
N LYS A 110 9.79 1.39 11.58
CA LYS A 110 9.18 0.15 12.06
C LYS A 110 8.12 0.43 13.14
N LYS A 111 8.37 1.34 14.07
CA LYS A 111 7.38 1.77 15.07
C LYS A 111 6.16 2.45 14.41
N ILE A 112 6.38 3.25 13.38
CA ILE A 112 5.29 3.87 12.59
C ILE A 112 4.47 2.78 11.88
N ALA A 113 5.11 1.80 11.28
CA ALA A 113 4.43 0.69 10.59
C ALA A 113 3.56 -0.16 11.55
N ILE A 114 4.03 -0.40 12.78
CA ILE A 114 3.22 -1.08 13.83
C ILE A 114 1.95 -0.29 14.15
N LYS A 115 2.05 1.04 14.29
CA LYS A 115 0.87 1.91 14.48
C LYS A 115 -0.04 1.90 13.24
N GLY A 116 0.56 1.87 12.04
CA GLY A 116 -0.18 1.72 10.78
C GLY A 116 -1.06 0.47 10.75
N ARG A 117 -0.55 -0.67 11.21
CA ARG A 117 -1.38 -1.87 11.37
C ARG A 117 -2.54 -1.66 12.33
N GLN A 118 -2.31 -1.02 13.48
CA GLN A 118 -3.39 -0.73 14.43
C GLN A 118 -4.46 0.17 13.79
N HIS A 119 -4.06 1.15 12.99
CA HIS A 119 -4.96 1.99 12.22
C HIS A 119 -5.81 1.16 11.24
N VAL A 120 -5.20 0.23 10.49
CA VAL A 120 -5.91 -0.65 9.57
C VAL A 120 -6.94 -1.52 10.31
N ILE A 121 -6.53 -2.18 11.39
CA ILE A 121 -7.41 -3.05 12.17
C ILE A 121 -8.62 -2.26 12.72
N LYS A 122 -8.39 -1.03 13.17
CA LYS A 122 -9.44 -0.18 13.75
C LYS A 122 -10.42 0.34 12.69
N ASN A 123 -9.94 0.72 11.50
CA ASN A 123 -10.71 1.51 10.56
C ASN A 123 -11.17 0.75 9.31
N PHE A 124 -10.51 -0.36 8.95
CA PHE A 124 -10.78 -1.09 7.70
C PHE A 124 -11.16 -2.56 7.97
N ASN A 125 -11.98 -2.82 9.00
CA ASN A 125 -12.53 -4.14 9.26
C ASN A 125 -14.00 -4.22 8.81
N TRP A 126 -14.39 -5.39 8.34
CA TRP A 126 -15.73 -5.61 7.78
C TRP A 126 -16.87 -5.36 8.77
N ILE A 127 -16.69 -5.67 10.06
CA ILE A 127 -17.73 -5.47 11.09
C ILE A 127 -18.06 -3.99 11.15
N LYS A 128 -17.05 -3.13 11.36
CA LYS A 128 -17.25 -1.68 11.44
C LYS A 128 -17.86 -1.11 10.14
N ILE A 129 -17.35 -1.54 9.00
CA ILE A 129 -17.85 -1.07 7.69
C ILE A 129 -19.33 -1.47 7.51
N THR A 130 -19.70 -2.68 7.89
CA THR A 130 -21.09 -3.15 7.81
C THR A 130 -22.00 -2.32 8.71
N ASP A 131 -21.60 -2.08 9.95
CA ASP A 131 -22.36 -1.24 10.90
C ASP A 131 -22.56 0.19 10.38
N GLU A 132 -21.52 0.77 9.75
CA GLU A 132 -21.60 2.11 9.15
C GLU A 132 -22.57 2.14 7.96
N TYR A 133 -22.55 1.09 7.10
CA TYR A 133 -23.52 0.97 6.00
C TYR A 133 -24.96 0.79 6.49
N GLU A 134 -25.19 -0.07 7.48
CA GLU A 134 -26.51 -0.26 8.06
C GLU A 134 -27.05 1.05 8.65
N ASN A 135 -26.24 1.76 9.42
CA ASN A 135 -26.64 3.04 9.99
C ASN A 135 -27.00 4.07 8.90
N ALA A 136 -26.20 4.18 7.84
CA ALA A 136 -26.47 5.10 6.73
C ALA A 136 -27.79 4.76 6.01
N ILE A 137 -28.09 3.48 5.84
CA ILE A 137 -29.36 3.01 5.23
C ILE A 137 -30.54 3.38 6.16
N PHE A 138 -30.46 3.08 7.45
CA PHE A 138 -31.52 3.40 8.40
C PHE A 138 -31.80 4.91 8.53
N GLU A 139 -30.74 5.73 8.58
CA GLU A 139 -30.88 7.18 8.58
C GLU A 139 -31.57 7.70 7.31
N THR A 140 -31.24 7.15 6.16
CA THR A 140 -31.85 7.53 4.87
C THR A 140 -33.34 7.19 4.85
N ILE A 141 -33.73 5.99 5.27
CA ILE A 141 -35.13 5.57 5.36
C ILE A 141 -35.90 6.51 6.31
N LYS A 142 -35.38 6.75 7.51
CA LYS A 142 -36.03 7.61 8.52
C LYS A 142 -36.21 9.06 8.05
N ASN A 143 -35.30 9.56 7.23
CA ASN A 143 -35.42 10.90 6.65
C ASN A 143 -36.45 10.95 5.52
N HIS A 144 -36.62 9.87 4.77
CA HIS A 144 -37.66 9.76 3.72
C HIS A 144 -39.10 9.67 4.31
N GLU A 145 -39.25 9.04 5.46
CA GLU A 145 -40.56 8.94 6.14
C GLU A 145 -41.05 10.28 6.75
N LYS A 146 -40.18 11.29 6.83
CA LYS A 146 -40.51 12.63 7.33
C LYS A 146 -40.86 13.67 6.26
N CYS A 147 -40.74 13.29 4.98
CA CYS A 147 -41.18 14.10 3.85
C CYS A 147 -42.52 13.65 3.34
#